data_7c564b231a6128f2d150d3bff4f4f71a
#
_entry.id   7c564b231a6128f2d150d3bff4f4f71a
#
_cell.length_a   1.000
_cell.length_b   1.000
_cell.length_c   1.000
_cell.angle_alpha   90.00
_cell.angle_beta   90.00
_cell.angle_gamma   90.00
#
_symmetry.space_group_name_H-M   'P 1'
#
loop_
_entity.id
_entity.type
_entity.pdbx_description
1 polymer ?
#
loop_
_entity_poly.entity_id
_entity_poly.type
_entity_poly.pdbx_seq_one_letter_code
_entity_poly.pdbx_strand_id
1 'polypeptide(L)'
;MATIPLHWQTISALSQQIHDGTLSPVELMEHLLARVEAVNSALHAFRLVPRERALATAQAAEVALRAGQDAGPLHGIPYAAKDIIDVQGLPTTAGSRLLEDNMATTDATVVRRLNQAGMLLLGKTHTVQFALGAPGINHHHGTPHNPWHATPHVPGGSSNGSGVAVGAGMIPMALGTDTGGSVRIPAALCGTVGLKTTVGQVSRAGVFPLSSTFDSVGPLTRSVEDAALVYQAMQGPDRRDASTHSAAAQDVLTGLKDGVRGLRLAFAETVFWDDADAEIVRAVRACGDVFAKLGAHVDSIPFPEADASQMANPNGIISAVEGYLAHQERLGERFEEYDPIVTYRIAVGKDVSAIEYLRVIQTCTALRAQAQRALQDVDALLAPTTMIPALPLAEVDASLGTYKEWNPLYSRNTRVGNVLGLCALTVPCGFTSKGLPIGLMIHGKAFDEATILRVGYAFEQATEWHCRTPDLSWAT
;
A
#
# COMPACT_ATOMS: atom_id res chain seq x y z
N MET A 1 20.12 -26.66 -3.82
CA MET A 1 19.01 -25.69 -4.11
C MET A 1 19.63 -24.48 -4.76
N ALA A 2 19.04 -23.92 -5.81
CA ALA A 2 19.55 -22.66 -6.37
C ALA A 2 19.38 -21.56 -5.30
N THR A 3 20.42 -20.75 -5.09
CA THR A 3 20.36 -19.62 -4.15
C THR A 3 19.37 -18.59 -4.68
N ILE A 4 18.41 -18.17 -3.87
CA ILE A 4 17.47 -17.09 -4.21
C ILE A 4 18.29 -15.81 -4.41
N PRO A 5 18.18 -15.12 -5.58
CA PRO A 5 18.87 -13.85 -5.80
C PRO A 5 18.54 -12.81 -4.72
N LEU A 6 19.50 -11.96 -4.35
CA LEU A 6 19.33 -10.96 -3.26
C LEU A 6 18.06 -10.11 -3.41
N HIS A 7 17.75 -9.67 -4.64
CA HIS A 7 16.58 -8.85 -4.90
C HIS A 7 15.23 -9.58 -4.77
N TRP A 8 15.22 -10.89 -4.57
CA TRP A 8 14.04 -11.69 -4.28
C TRP A 8 13.95 -12.18 -2.85
N GLN A 9 14.96 -11.91 -2.02
CA GLN A 9 14.95 -12.30 -0.61
C GLN A 9 14.05 -11.39 0.22
N THR A 10 13.52 -11.92 1.32
CA THR A 10 12.74 -11.18 2.31
C THR A 10 13.64 -10.29 3.15
N ILE A 11 13.08 -9.26 3.79
CA ILE A 11 13.81 -8.41 4.75
C ILE A 11 14.40 -9.27 5.85
N SER A 12 13.64 -10.24 6.38
CA SER A 12 14.08 -11.15 7.42
C SER A 12 15.34 -11.93 7.01
N ALA A 13 15.37 -12.47 5.77
CA ALA A 13 16.52 -13.21 5.26
C ALA A 13 17.73 -12.31 5.00
N LEU A 14 17.52 -11.12 4.43
CA LEU A 14 18.57 -10.12 4.21
C LEU A 14 19.15 -9.62 5.54
N SER A 15 18.30 -9.32 6.50
CA SER A 15 18.68 -8.91 7.84
C SER A 15 19.58 -9.94 8.51
N GLN A 16 19.20 -11.23 8.46
CA GLN A 16 20.02 -12.29 9.02
C GLN A 16 21.43 -12.30 8.40
N GLN A 17 21.54 -12.24 7.07
CA GLN A 17 22.84 -12.23 6.39
C GLN A 17 23.68 -11.00 6.75
N ILE A 18 23.05 -9.82 6.94
CA ILE A 18 23.75 -8.60 7.36
C ILE A 18 24.30 -8.78 8.78
N HIS A 19 23.51 -9.32 9.72
CA HIS A 19 23.93 -9.52 11.10
C HIS A 19 24.98 -10.65 11.24
N ASP A 20 24.90 -11.67 10.38
CA ASP A 20 25.89 -12.75 10.31
C ASP A 20 27.21 -12.30 9.61
N GLY A 21 27.23 -11.08 9.03
CA GLY A 21 28.36 -10.53 8.30
C GLY A 21 28.64 -11.20 6.95
N THR A 22 27.69 -11.98 6.43
CA THR A 22 27.79 -12.65 5.10
C THR A 22 27.30 -11.76 3.95
N LEU A 23 26.64 -10.66 4.27
CA LEU A 23 26.18 -9.64 3.32
C LEU A 23 26.45 -8.25 3.90
N SER A 24 27.07 -7.37 3.13
CA SER A 24 27.24 -5.96 3.52
C SER A 24 26.02 -5.12 3.12
N PRO A 25 25.60 -4.12 3.92
CA PRO A 25 24.63 -3.11 3.49
C PRO A 25 25.02 -2.40 2.19
N VAL A 26 26.34 -2.23 1.94
CA VAL A 26 26.84 -1.61 0.71
C VAL A 26 26.63 -2.55 -0.48
N GLU A 27 26.99 -3.83 -0.37
CA GLU A 27 26.77 -4.84 -1.41
C GLU A 27 25.28 -4.98 -1.75
N LEU A 28 24.40 -4.98 -0.75
CA LEU A 28 22.96 -5.04 -0.97
C LEU A 28 22.47 -3.78 -1.70
N MET A 29 22.90 -2.59 -1.27
CA MET A 29 22.52 -1.33 -1.92
C MET A 29 23.01 -1.27 -3.37
N GLU A 30 24.25 -1.66 -3.65
CA GLU A 30 24.79 -1.70 -5.01
C GLU A 30 24.02 -2.69 -5.90
N HIS A 31 23.71 -3.88 -5.38
CA HIS A 31 22.89 -4.87 -6.09
C HIS A 31 21.52 -4.34 -6.47
N LEU A 32 20.82 -3.68 -5.54
CA LEU A 32 19.49 -3.12 -5.80
C LEU A 32 19.55 -1.89 -6.74
N LEU A 33 20.56 -1.04 -6.62
CA LEU A 33 20.78 0.08 -7.55
C LEU A 33 21.02 -0.43 -8.98
N ALA A 34 21.83 -1.49 -9.15
CA ALA A 34 22.04 -2.12 -10.46
C ALA A 34 20.72 -2.75 -11.00
N ARG A 35 19.90 -3.36 -10.12
CA ARG A 35 18.59 -3.88 -10.50
C ARG A 35 17.66 -2.77 -10.96
N VAL A 36 17.60 -1.64 -10.25
CA VAL A 36 16.81 -0.47 -10.65
C VAL A 36 17.29 0.05 -12.01
N GLU A 37 18.58 0.21 -12.21
CA GLU A 37 19.16 0.67 -13.48
C GLU A 37 18.79 -0.23 -14.65
N ALA A 38 18.79 -1.56 -14.45
CA ALA A 38 18.46 -2.53 -15.49
C ALA A 38 16.99 -2.48 -15.94
N VAL A 39 16.02 -2.24 -15.04
CA VAL A 39 14.60 -2.44 -15.37
C VAL A 39 13.72 -1.18 -15.24
N ASN A 40 14.22 -0.10 -14.62
CA ASN A 40 13.37 1.07 -14.37
C ASN A 40 13.00 1.85 -15.63
N SER A 41 13.84 1.79 -16.68
CA SER A 41 13.54 2.43 -17.96
C SER A 41 12.27 1.85 -18.62
N ALA A 42 12.00 0.56 -18.42
CA ALA A 42 10.80 -0.11 -18.91
C ALA A 42 9.62 -0.04 -17.92
N LEU A 43 9.90 -0.11 -16.62
CA LEU A 43 8.86 -0.23 -15.58
C LEU A 43 8.42 1.10 -14.97
N HIS A 44 9.23 2.15 -15.07
CA HIS A 44 8.94 3.50 -14.52
C HIS A 44 8.53 3.50 -13.03
N ALA A 45 9.11 2.61 -12.21
CA ALA A 45 8.75 2.49 -10.80
C ALA A 45 9.33 3.60 -9.93
N PHE A 46 10.59 3.99 -10.21
CA PHE A 46 11.28 5.04 -9.48
C PHE A 46 11.26 6.38 -10.25
N ARG A 47 10.84 7.42 -9.55
CA ARG A 47 10.89 8.82 -10.03
C ARG A 47 12.27 9.44 -9.80
N LEU A 48 12.90 9.12 -8.66
CA LEU A 48 14.17 9.68 -8.24
C LEU A 48 15.00 8.64 -7.49
N VAL A 49 16.26 8.49 -7.90
CA VAL A 49 17.25 7.61 -7.24
C VAL A 49 18.50 8.44 -6.93
N PRO A 50 18.66 8.94 -5.70
CA PRO A 50 19.85 9.69 -5.28
C PRO A 50 21.02 8.73 -4.96
N ARG A 51 21.62 8.15 -5.99
CA ARG A 51 22.61 7.05 -5.92
C ARG A 51 23.75 7.31 -4.93
N GLU A 52 24.36 8.50 -4.99
CA GLU A 52 25.47 8.85 -4.11
C GLU A 52 25.05 8.89 -2.64
N ARG A 53 23.88 9.48 -2.36
CA ARG A 53 23.32 9.52 -1.00
C ARG A 53 22.98 8.10 -0.50
N ALA A 54 22.39 7.26 -1.34
CA ALA A 54 22.04 5.87 -0.99
C ALA A 54 23.29 5.07 -0.61
N LEU A 55 24.37 5.17 -1.39
CA LEU A 55 25.64 4.52 -1.13
C LEU A 55 26.31 5.06 0.13
N ALA A 56 26.33 6.38 0.33
CA ALA A 56 26.90 7.01 1.53
C ALA A 56 26.19 6.55 2.81
N THR A 57 24.84 6.42 2.79
CA THR A 57 24.08 5.92 3.93
C THR A 57 24.34 4.42 4.17
N ALA A 58 24.51 3.62 3.12
CA ALA A 58 24.88 2.21 3.24
C ALA A 58 26.27 2.02 3.85
N GLN A 59 27.25 2.83 3.44
CA GLN A 59 28.60 2.82 4.04
C GLN A 59 28.56 3.22 5.52
N ALA A 60 27.77 4.23 5.89
CA ALA A 60 27.60 4.63 7.28
C ALA A 60 26.97 3.50 8.14
N ALA A 61 25.96 2.80 7.61
CA ALA A 61 25.34 1.67 8.28
C ALA A 61 26.34 0.49 8.47
N GLU A 62 27.15 0.19 7.45
CA GLU A 62 28.17 -0.85 7.55
C GLU A 62 29.21 -0.52 8.64
N VAL A 63 29.67 0.73 8.71
CA VAL A 63 30.60 1.18 9.75
C VAL A 63 29.98 1.07 11.13
N ALA A 64 28.70 1.49 11.28
CA ALA A 64 27.99 1.40 12.55
C ALA A 64 27.85 -0.05 13.04
N LEU A 65 27.44 -0.97 12.14
CA LEU A 65 27.33 -2.41 12.46
C LEU A 65 28.68 -3.01 12.88
N ARG A 66 29.75 -2.71 12.15
CA ARG A 66 31.11 -3.16 12.51
C ARG A 66 31.59 -2.62 13.86
N ALA A 67 31.11 -1.46 14.27
CA ALA A 67 31.35 -0.85 15.58
C ALA A 67 30.43 -1.37 16.69
N GLY A 68 29.55 -2.35 16.41
CA GLY A 68 28.59 -2.90 17.37
C GLY A 68 27.38 -1.98 17.63
N GLN A 69 27.17 -0.96 16.80
CA GLN A 69 26.03 -0.07 16.88
C GLN A 69 24.92 -0.63 15.97
N ASP A 70 24.08 -1.49 16.52
CA ASP A 70 22.99 -2.14 15.81
C ASP A 70 21.64 -1.53 16.22
N ALA A 71 20.84 -1.12 15.21
CA ALA A 71 19.51 -0.57 15.40
C ALA A 71 18.39 -1.64 15.33
N GLY A 72 18.75 -2.92 15.21
CA GLY A 72 17.81 -4.04 15.16
C GLY A 72 17.56 -4.60 13.76
N PRO A 73 16.49 -5.39 13.57
CA PRO A 73 16.30 -6.24 12.38
C PRO A 73 16.13 -5.49 11.05
N LEU A 74 15.95 -4.20 11.07
CA LEU A 74 15.85 -3.36 9.88
C LEU A 74 17.16 -2.63 9.53
N HIS A 75 18.21 -2.78 10.35
CA HIS A 75 19.47 -2.08 10.14
C HIS A 75 20.18 -2.55 8.86
N GLY A 76 20.48 -1.59 7.99
CA GLY A 76 21.12 -1.87 6.69
C GLY A 76 20.18 -2.28 5.56
N ILE A 77 18.87 -2.36 5.82
CA ILE A 77 17.87 -2.75 4.82
C ILE A 77 17.42 -1.53 3.98
N PRO A 78 17.54 -1.58 2.63
CA PRO A 78 17.06 -0.51 1.77
C PRO A 78 15.53 -0.45 1.68
N TYR A 79 14.99 0.78 1.54
CA TYR A 79 13.58 1.05 1.29
C TYR A 79 13.37 2.17 0.29
N ALA A 80 12.16 2.28 -0.25
CA ALA A 80 11.72 3.38 -1.10
C ALA A 80 10.52 4.13 -0.50
N ALA A 81 10.39 5.42 -0.81
CA ALA A 81 9.29 6.24 -0.35
C ALA A 81 8.44 6.74 -1.53
N LYS A 82 7.12 6.55 -1.48
CA LYS A 82 6.18 7.15 -2.44
C LYS A 82 6.38 8.67 -2.51
N ASP A 83 6.33 9.24 -3.70
CA ASP A 83 6.66 10.65 -3.93
C ASP A 83 5.57 11.64 -3.50
N ILE A 84 4.90 11.33 -2.41
CA ILE A 84 4.08 12.24 -1.59
C ILE A 84 4.58 12.30 -0.15
N ILE A 85 5.67 11.59 0.16
CA ILE A 85 6.26 11.48 1.50
C ILE A 85 7.56 12.29 1.50
N ASP A 86 7.67 13.25 2.39
CA ASP A 86 8.82 14.14 2.51
C ASP A 86 10.06 13.37 2.97
N VAL A 87 11.13 13.58 2.21
CA VAL A 87 12.49 13.19 2.58
C VAL A 87 13.36 14.44 2.50
N GLN A 88 13.93 14.83 3.61
CA GLN A 88 14.74 16.06 3.70
C GLN A 88 15.78 16.15 2.59
N GLY A 89 15.79 17.29 1.88
CA GLY A 89 16.71 17.57 0.79
C GLY A 89 16.38 16.91 -0.54
N LEU A 90 15.22 16.23 -0.64
CA LEU A 90 14.70 15.70 -1.91
C LEU A 90 13.36 16.36 -2.27
N PRO A 91 13.00 16.45 -3.55
CA PRO A 91 11.69 16.95 -3.97
C PRO A 91 10.58 16.00 -3.55
N THR A 92 9.42 16.55 -3.22
CA THR A 92 8.15 15.84 -3.05
C THR A 92 7.17 16.42 -4.06
N THR A 93 7.10 15.77 -5.23
CA THR A 93 6.33 16.28 -6.37
C THR A 93 4.84 15.95 -6.32
N ALA A 94 4.45 15.05 -5.44
CA ALA A 94 3.10 14.47 -5.37
C ALA A 94 2.60 13.97 -6.74
N GLY A 95 3.51 13.50 -7.60
CA GLY A 95 3.21 13.04 -8.97
C GLY A 95 2.78 14.16 -9.92
N SER A 96 3.10 15.42 -9.62
CA SER A 96 2.67 16.61 -10.36
C SER A 96 3.84 17.49 -10.78
N ARG A 97 3.82 17.95 -12.03
CA ARG A 97 4.75 18.98 -12.53
C ARG A 97 4.64 20.30 -11.76
N LEU A 98 3.51 20.57 -11.13
CA LEU A 98 3.28 21.76 -10.32
C LEU A 98 4.17 21.85 -9.07
N LEU A 99 4.75 20.73 -8.63
CA LEU A 99 5.54 20.59 -7.42
C LEU A 99 6.96 20.05 -7.70
N GLU A 100 7.48 20.23 -8.92
CA GLU A 100 8.84 19.74 -9.28
C GLU A 100 9.92 20.32 -8.36
N ASP A 101 9.77 21.58 -7.96
CA ASP A 101 10.73 22.31 -7.12
C ASP A 101 10.33 22.31 -5.63
N ASN A 102 9.34 21.51 -5.23
CA ASN A 102 8.89 21.43 -3.84
C ASN A 102 9.86 20.60 -3.00
N MET A 103 10.96 21.23 -2.58
CA MET A 103 12.01 20.60 -1.78
C MET A 103 11.57 20.41 -0.33
N ALA A 104 11.60 19.18 0.15
CA ALA A 104 11.29 18.87 1.55
C ALA A 104 12.41 19.39 2.47
N THR A 105 12.05 20.21 3.46
CA THR A 105 13.00 20.79 4.43
C THR A 105 13.23 19.89 5.65
N THR A 106 12.32 18.92 5.89
CA THR A 106 12.41 17.96 6.99
C THR A 106 11.90 16.60 6.51
N ASP A 107 12.30 15.54 7.18
CA ASP A 107 11.74 14.21 6.97
C ASP A 107 10.28 14.12 7.48
N ALA A 108 9.46 13.40 6.75
CA ALA A 108 8.21 12.86 7.28
C ALA A 108 8.49 12.01 8.53
N THR A 109 7.56 11.95 9.48
CA THR A 109 7.77 11.15 10.70
C THR A 109 8.04 9.68 10.39
N VAL A 110 7.33 9.12 9.40
CA VAL A 110 7.56 7.73 9.00
C VAL A 110 8.97 7.50 8.44
N VAL A 111 9.49 8.43 7.65
CA VAL A 111 10.88 8.38 7.13
C VAL A 111 11.88 8.45 8.28
N ARG A 112 11.71 9.41 9.19
CA ARG A 112 12.57 9.54 10.37
C ARG A 112 12.59 8.28 11.23
N ARG A 113 11.42 7.63 11.45
CA ARG A 113 11.33 6.38 12.22
C ARG A 113 12.04 5.22 11.54
N LEU A 114 11.88 5.06 10.22
CA LEU A 114 12.59 4.03 9.47
C LEU A 114 14.11 4.27 9.48
N ASN A 115 14.54 5.52 9.32
CA ASN A 115 15.96 5.87 9.43
C ASN A 115 16.50 5.59 10.85
N GLN A 116 15.71 5.83 11.91
CA GLN A 116 16.07 5.50 13.29
C GLN A 116 16.15 3.98 13.54
N ALA A 117 15.36 3.20 12.81
CA ALA A 117 15.44 1.74 12.80
C ALA A 117 16.59 1.19 11.91
N GLY A 118 17.42 2.09 11.36
CA GLY A 118 18.58 1.75 10.54
C GLY A 118 18.27 1.46 9.08
N MET A 119 17.05 1.68 8.58
CA MET A 119 16.74 1.50 7.17
C MET A 119 17.37 2.60 6.29
N LEU A 120 17.65 2.24 5.03
CA LEU A 120 18.39 3.05 4.08
C LEU A 120 17.51 3.48 2.91
N LEU A 121 17.28 4.78 2.70
CA LEU A 121 16.50 5.23 1.56
C LEU A 121 17.27 5.00 0.25
N LEU A 122 16.71 4.19 -0.66
CA LEU A 122 17.22 4.02 -2.02
C LEU A 122 16.67 5.11 -2.96
N GLY A 123 15.38 5.48 -2.83
CA GLY A 123 14.81 6.49 -3.72
C GLY A 123 13.32 6.79 -3.48
N LYS A 124 12.78 7.64 -4.38
CA LYS A 124 11.37 8.03 -4.40
C LYS A 124 10.65 7.29 -5.53
N THR A 125 9.55 6.61 -5.22
CA THR A 125 8.75 5.90 -6.22
C THR A 125 7.68 6.80 -6.83
N HIS A 126 7.27 6.49 -8.06
CA HIS A 126 6.15 7.17 -8.72
C HIS A 126 4.87 7.09 -7.89
N THR A 127 3.99 8.04 -8.13
CA THR A 127 2.63 8.09 -7.60
C THR A 127 1.68 8.65 -8.65
N VAL A 128 0.40 8.30 -8.58
CA VAL A 128 -0.63 9.05 -9.30
C VAL A 128 -0.64 10.49 -8.79
N GLN A 129 -0.90 11.46 -9.67
CA GLN A 129 -0.96 12.85 -9.28
C GLN A 129 -1.87 13.04 -8.07
N PHE A 130 -1.32 13.65 -7.01
CA PHE A 130 -1.99 13.92 -5.72
C PHE A 130 -2.68 12.69 -5.09
N ALA A 131 -2.15 11.50 -5.36
CA ALA A 131 -2.68 10.24 -4.85
C ALA A 131 -4.13 9.92 -5.29
N LEU A 132 -4.64 10.49 -6.37
CA LEU A 132 -6.03 10.38 -6.85
C LEU A 132 -6.20 9.51 -8.10
N GLY A 133 -6.15 8.18 -7.96
CA GLY A 133 -6.41 7.26 -9.08
C GLY A 133 -6.16 5.81 -8.71
N ALA A 134 -7.18 4.96 -8.84
CA ALA A 134 -7.11 3.54 -8.51
C ALA A 134 -6.38 2.69 -9.59
N PRO A 135 -6.50 2.97 -10.90
CA PRO A 135 -5.73 2.24 -11.93
C PRO A 135 -4.22 2.47 -11.86
N GLY A 136 -3.76 3.62 -11.35
CA GLY A 136 -2.34 3.92 -11.25
C GLY A 136 -1.78 4.77 -12.39
N ILE A 137 -2.61 5.50 -13.12
CA ILE A 137 -2.25 6.32 -14.28
C ILE A 137 -1.73 7.69 -13.83
N ASN A 138 -0.68 8.19 -14.49
CA ASN A 138 -0.14 9.53 -14.32
C ASN A 138 0.35 10.07 -15.66
N HIS A 139 -0.30 11.12 -16.18
CA HIS A 139 0.10 11.75 -17.45
C HIS A 139 1.18 12.82 -17.29
N HIS A 140 1.46 13.29 -16.06
CA HIS A 140 2.52 14.28 -15.81
C HIS A 140 3.92 13.69 -15.88
N HIS A 141 4.11 12.48 -15.34
CA HIS A 141 5.42 11.85 -15.19
C HIS A 141 5.53 10.46 -15.85
N GLY A 142 4.46 10.03 -16.52
CA GLY A 142 4.34 8.68 -17.05
C GLY A 142 3.78 7.68 -16.03
N THR A 143 3.18 6.63 -16.55
CA THR A 143 2.55 5.56 -15.76
C THR A 143 3.51 4.40 -15.58
N PRO A 144 3.78 3.94 -14.34
CA PRO A 144 4.50 2.70 -14.12
C PRO A 144 3.79 1.50 -14.77
N HIS A 145 4.55 0.56 -15.29
CA HIS A 145 4.01 -0.65 -15.93
C HIS A 145 3.94 -1.80 -14.93
N ASN A 146 2.83 -2.54 -14.97
CA ASN A 146 2.68 -3.75 -14.17
C ASN A 146 3.78 -4.77 -14.56
N PRO A 147 4.54 -5.31 -13.59
CA PRO A 147 5.69 -6.17 -13.89
C PRO A 147 5.33 -7.57 -14.42
N TRP A 148 4.06 -7.97 -14.32
CA TRP A 148 3.60 -9.32 -14.68
C TRP A 148 3.24 -9.50 -16.15
N HIS A 149 3.34 -8.46 -16.95
CA HIS A 149 3.00 -8.56 -18.37
C HIS A 149 3.85 -7.63 -19.22
N ALA A 150 4.41 -8.14 -20.35
CA ALA A 150 5.24 -7.37 -21.27
C ALA A 150 4.47 -6.24 -21.97
N THR A 151 3.20 -6.45 -22.33
CA THR A 151 2.32 -5.35 -22.77
C THR A 151 1.92 -4.53 -21.54
N PRO A 152 1.98 -3.18 -21.62
CA PRO A 152 1.64 -2.33 -20.48
C PRO A 152 0.23 -2.60 -19.92
N HIS A 153 0.17 -3.03 -18.66
CA HIS A 153 -1.05 -3.19 -17.87
C HIS A 153 -1.02 -2.20 -16.70
N VAL A 154 -2.20 -1.83 -16.21
CA VAL A 154 -2.32 -0.94 -15.05
C VAL A 154 -1.69 -1.58 -13.81
N PRO A 155 -0.84 -0.84 -13.07
CA PRO A 155 -0.17 -1.37 -11.88
C PRO A 155 -1.04 -1.28 -10.62
N GLY A 156 -2.18 -0.58 -10.70
CA GLY A 156 -2.91 -0.15 -9.52
C GLY A 156 -2.29 1.07 -8.86
N GLY A 157 -3.13 1.84 -8.19
CA GLY A 157 -2.72 3.11 -7.58
C GLY A 157 -3.49 3.43 -6.28
N SER A 158 -3.08 4.53 -5.74
CA SER A 158 -2.15 5.57 -6.22
C SER A 158 -0.67 5.32 -5.91
N SER A 159 -0.30 4.31 -5.10
CA SER A 159 1.11 3.94 -4.83
C SER A 159 1.64 3.00 -5.94
N ASN A 160 1.44 3.41 -7.19
CA ASN A 160 1.74 2.65 -8.39
C ASN A 160 3.22 2.25 -8.49
N GLY A 161 4.14 3.23 -8.35
CA GLY A 161 5.57 2.97 -8.37
C GLY A 161 6.04 2.08 -7.20
N SER A 162 5.42 2.21 -6.01
CA SER A 162 5.76 1.36 -4.86
C SER A 162 5.37 -0.10 -5.11
N GLY A 163 4.17 -0.35 -5.65
CA GLY A 163 3.73 -1.70 -6.01
C GLY A 163 4.63 -2.34 -7.07
N VAL A 164 4.94 -1.59 -8.14
CA VAL A 164 5.82 -2.06 -9.21
C VAL A 164 7.24 -2.32 -8.71
N ALA A 165 7.81 -1.40 -7.92
CA ALA A 165 9.18 -1.54 -7.41
C ALA A 165 9.37 -2.81 -6.56
N VAL A 166 8.42 -3.10 -5.67
CA VAL A 166 8.45 -4.31 -4.84
C VAL A 166 8.14 -5.56 -5.66
N GLY A 167 7.11 -5.51 -6.53
CA GLY A 167 6.70 -6.61 -7.39
C GLY A 167 7.75 -7.02 -8.42
N ALA A 168 8.61 -6.08 -8.86
CA ALA A 168 9.71 -6.32 -9.78
C ALA A 168 11.05 -6.68 -9.07
N GLY A 169 11.07 -6.78 -7.75
CA GLY A 169 12.28 -7.04 -6.99
C GLY A 169 13.31 -5.90 -7.06
N MET A 170 12.88 -4.66 -7.28
CA MET A 170 13.78 -3.50 -7.30
C MET A 170 14.12 -3.03 -5.88
N ILE A 171 13.26 -3.35 -4.92
CA ILE A 171 13.39 -2.99 -3.51
C ILE A 171 12.62 -4.00 -2.65
N PRO A 172 13.09 -4.37 -1.46
CA PRO A 172 12.37 -5.30 -0.58
C PRO A 172 11.09 -4.67 0.02
N MET A 173 11.07 -3.35 0.20
CA MET A 173 9.93 -2.62 0.78
C MET A 173 9.81 -1.22 0.19
N ALA A 174 8.57 -0.76 -0.01
CA ALA A 174 8.28 0.62 -0.33
C ALA A 174 7.12 1.17 0.52
N LEU A 175 7.24 2.43 0.95
CA LEU A 175 6.14 3.15 1.60
C LEU A 175 5.07 3.52 0.58
N GLY A 176 3.81 3.35 0.96
CA GLY A 176 2.63 3.84 0.26
C GLY A 176 1.68 4.59 1.18
N THR A 177 0.58 5.07 0.61
CA THR A 177 -0.54 5.65 1.36
C THR A 177 -1.85 5.04 0.89
N ASP A 178 -2.83 4.98 1.76
CA ASP A 178 -4.15 4.39 1.46
C ASP A 178 -5.26 5.30 1.97
N THR A 179 -5.98 5.90 1.02
CA THR A 179 -7.17 6.74 1.25
C THR A 179 -8.44 6.03 0.80
N GLY A 180 -8.33 5.19 -0.22
CA GLY A 180 -9.43 4.41 -0.79
C GLY A 180 -8.98 3.05 -1.35
N GLY A 181 -7.76 2.59 -0.97
CA GLY A 181 -7.17 1.35 -1.45
C GLY A 181 -5.75 1.50 -1.97
N SER A 182 -5.15 2.68 -1.84
CA SER A 182 -3.91 3.01 -2.57
C SER A 182 -2.63 2.32 -2.08
N VAL A 183 -2.67 1.47 -1.06
CA VAL A 183 -1.65 0.46 -0.73
C VAL A 183 -2.11 -0.91 -1.23
N ARG A 184 -3.37 -1.27 -0.99
CA ARG A 184 -3.93 -2.59 -1.23
C ARG A 184 -4.12 -2.91 -2.71
N ILE A 185 -4.61 -1.94 -3.50
CA ILE A 185 -4.83 -2.11 -4.95
C ILE A 185 -3.51 -2.42 -5.67
N PRO A 186 -2.45 -1.58 -5.56
CA PRO A 186 -1.18 -1.90 -6.21
C PRO A 186 -0.54 -3.17 -5.66
N ALA A 187 -0.73 -3.51 -4.37
CA ALA A 187 -0.28 -4.79 -3.83
C ALA A 187 -0.97 -5.97 -4.53
N ALA A 188 -2.30 -5.94 -4.69
CA ALA A 188 -3.05 -6.99 -5.37
C ALA A 188 -2.64 -7.16 -6.84
N LEU A 189 -2.51 -6.05 -7.58
CA LEU A 189 -2.23 -6.08 -9.01
C LEU A 189 -0.75 -6.34 -9.34
N CYS A 190 0.17 -6.04 -8.41
CA CYS A 190 1.60 -6.32 -8.56
C CYS A 190 2.08 -7.59 -7.84
N GLY A 191 1.18 -8.35 -7.20
CA GLY A 191 1.51 -9.63 -6.56
C GLY A 191 2.39 -9.46 -5.30
N THR A 192 2.12 -8.44 -4.49
CA THR A 192 2.86 -8.12 -3.27
C THR A 192 1.94 -8.09 -2.05
N VAL A 193 2.51 -7.98 -0.87
CA VAL A 193 1.79 -7.74 0.38
C VAL A 193 1.60 -6.24 0.57
N GLY A 194 0.41 -5.80 0.98
CA GLY A 194 0.12 -4.39 1.26
C GLY A 194 -0.72 -4.21 2.51
N LEU A 195 -0.19 -3.51 3.52
CA LEU A 195 -0.87 -3.25 4.78
C LEU A 195 -1.47 -1.85 4.81
N LYS A 196 -2.80 -1.79 4.80
CA LYS A 196 -3.51 -0.57 5.18
C LYS A 196 -3.67 -0.51 6.69
N THR A 197 -3.00 0.44 7.32
CA THR A 197 -3.10 0.68 8.76
C THR A 197 -4.40 1.41 9.12
N THR A 198 -4.84 1.29 10.35
CA THR A 198 -5.90 2.15 10.91
C THR A 198 -5.43 3.60 10.91
N VAL A 199 -6.31 4.52 10.52
CA VAL A 199 -6.03 5.97 10.59
C VAL A 199 -5.67 6.34 12.03
N GLY A 200 -4.54 7.02 12.20
CA GLY A 200 -4.02 7.40 13.52
C GLY A 200 -2.96 6.45 14.09
N GLN A 201 -2.74 5.26 13.54
CA GLN A 201 -1.64 4.37 13.99
C GLN A 201 -0.27 4.81 13.48
N VAL A 202 -0.19 5.31 12.26
CA VAL A 202 1.04 5.83 11.66
C VAL A 202 0.86 7.32 11.36
N SER A 203 1.84 8.12 11.78
CA SER A 203 1.83 9.57 11.57
C SER A 203 1.88 9.93 10.07
N ARG A 204 1.07 10.91 9.69
CA ARG A 204 1.01 11.52 8.35
C ARG A 204 1.77 12.84 8.27
N ALA A 205 2.47 13.25 9.34
CA ALA A 205 3.27 14.47 9.33
C ALA A 205 4.40 14.38 8.30
N GLY A 206 4.41 15.31 7.33
CA GLY A 206 5.30 15.28 6.18
C GLY A 206 4.82 14.41 5.02
N VAL A 207 3.53 14.06 4.99
CA VAL A 207 2.88 13.40 3.85
C VAL A 207 1.97 14.41 3.16
N PHE A 208 2.06 14.55 1.84
CA PHE A 208 1.16 15.42 1.07
C PHE A 208 -0.28 14.94 1.25
N PRO A 209 -1.19 15.77 1.77
CA PRO A 209 -2.53 15.32 2.17
C PRO A 209 -3.46 15.15 0.99
N LEU A 210 -4.32 14.12 1.06
CA LEU A 210 -5.50 13.98 0.22
C LEU A 210 -6.77 14.07 1.06
N SER A 211 -6.82 13.33 2.19
CA SER A 211 -8.00 13.30 3.07
C SER A 211 -7.57 13.15 4.53
N SER A 212 -7.90 14.15 5.34
CA SER A 212 -7.65 14.10 6.79
C SER A 212 -8.42 12.99 7.49
N THR A 213 -9.56 12.59 6.91
CA THR A 213 -10.45 11.54 7.44
C THR A 213 -10.00 10.12 7.10
N PHE A 214 -9.35 9.92 5.94
CA PHE A 214 -9.08 8.58 5.41
C PHE A 214 -7.61 8.23 5.19
N ASP A 215 -6.72 9.22 5.05
CA ASP A 215 -5.32 8.94 4.74
C ASP A 215 -4.67 8.10 5.83
N SER A 216 -4.00 7.03 5.40
CA SER A 216 -3.12 6.21 6.22
C SER A 216 -1.84 5.90 5.46
N VAL A 217 -0.74 5.67 6.18
CA VAL A 217 0.54 5.26 5.61
C VAL A 217 0.74 3.78 5.88
N GLY A 218 1.17 3.02 4.87
CA GLY A 218 1.41 1.60 5.03
C GLY A 218 2.52 1.08 4.13
N PRO A 219 3.13 -0.05 4.48
CA PRO A 219 4.17 -0.68 3.69
C PRO A 219 3.58 -1.55 2.57
N LEU A 220 4.31 -1.62 1.45
CA LEU A 220 4.23 -2.68 0.46
C LEU A 220 5.51 -3.50 0.58
N THR A 221 5.39 -4.83 0.70
CA THR A 221 6.51 -5.75 0.93
C THR A 221 6.33 -7.04 0.13
N ARG A 222 7.32 -7.94 0.18
CA ARG A 222 7.21 -9.24 -0.46
C ARG A 222 6.60 -10.31 0.44
N SER A 223 6.72 -10.14 1.77
CA SER A 223 6.16 -11.07 2.75
C SER A 223 5.40 -10.35 3.85
N VAL A 224 4.53 -11.09 4.54
CA VAL A 224 3.77 -10.57 5.67
C VAL A 224 4.66 -10.30 6.87
N GLU A 225 5.70 -11.12 7.10
CA GLU A 225 6.68 -10.88 8.16
C GLU A 225 7.42 -9.56 7.95
N ASP A 226 7.80 -9.26 6.69
CA ASP A 226 8.43 -7.98 6.34
C ASP A 226 7.49 -6.79 6.61
N ALA A 227 6.20 -6.94 6.27
CA ALA A 227 5.19 -5.91 6.56
C ALA A 227 5.04 -5.67 8.07
N ALA A 228 5.06 -6.73 8.87
CA ALA A 228 4.99 -6.65 10.33
C ALA A 228 6.22 -5.96 10.94
N LEU A 229 7.44 -6.33 10.51
CA LEU A 229 8.69 -5.70 10.94
C LEU A 229 8.70 -4.19 10.66
N VAL A 230 8.32 -3.82 9.45
CA VAL A 230 8.29 -2.41 9.02
C VAL A 230 7.20 -1.65 9.77
N TYR A 231 5.99 -2.21 9.88
CA TYR A 231 4.89 -1.57 10.61
C TYR A 231 5.24 -1.36 12.09
N GLN A 232 5.90 -2.33 12.74
CA GLN A 232 6.38 -2.20 14.11
C GLN A 232 7.25 -0.95 14.31
N ALA A 233 8.09 -0.61 13.32
CA ALA A 233 8.95 0.56 13.36
C ALA A 233 8.23 1.89 13.02
N MET A 234 7.14 1.83 12.22
CA MET A 234 6.44 3.02 11.73
C MET A 234 5.42 3.60 12.69
N GLN A 235 4.79 2.76 13.51
CA GLN A 235 3.61 3.09 14.32
C GLN A 235 3.89 3.96 15.56
N GLY A 236 2.83 4.45 16.18
CA GLY A 236 2.86 5.13 17.48
C GLY A 236 2.62 6.64 17.43
N PRO A 237 2.49 7.30 18.58
CA PRO A 237 2.09 8.70 18.68
C PRO A 237 3.14 9.67 18.11
N ASP A 238 2.66 10.77 17.52
CA ASP A 238 3.48 11.86 17.02
C ASP A 238 2.82 13.20 17.34
N ARG A 239 3.53 14.10 18.02
CA ARG A 239 3.03 15.44 18.33
C ARG A 239 2.73 16.30 17.13
N ARG A 240 3.29 15.97 15.96
CA ARG A 240 3.06 16.67 14.69
C ARG A 240 1.78 16.21 13.96
N ASP A 241 1.17 15.11 14.39
CA ASP A 241 -0.09 14.57 13.83
C ASP A 241 -1.08 14.23 14.95
N ALA A 242 -2.05 15.13 15.17
CA ALA A 242 -3.04 14.99 16.21
C ALA A 242 -3.87 13.69 16.10
N SER A 243 -4.02 13.12 14.91
CA SER A 243 -4.73 11.85 14.72
C SER A 243 -4.09 10.67 15.44
N THR A 244 -2.79 10.78 15.78
CA THR A 244 -2.03 9.71 16.45
C THR A 244 -1.95 9.88 17.98
N HIS A 245 -2.49 10.92 18.56
CA HIS A 245 -2.28 11.23 19.98
C HIS A 245 -2.82 10.15 20.94
N SER A 246 -3.84 9.43 20.55
CA SER A 246 -4.40 8.31 21.30
C SER A 246 -3.88 6.93 20.86
N ALA A 247 -2.97 6.88 19.87
CA ALA A 247 -2.43 5.64 19.38
C ALA A 247 -1.51 4.99 20.43
N ALA A 248 -1.85 3.79 20.85
CA ALA A 248 -0.93 2.94 21.58
C ALA A 248 -0.05 2.17 20.55
N ALA A 249 1.25 2.09 20.81
CA ALA A 249 2.09 1.21 20.03
C ALA A 249 1.66 -0.24 20.27
N GLN A 250 1.51 -1.01 19.18
CA GLN A 250 1.13 -2.42 19.22
C GLN A 250 2.39 -3.28 19.09
N ASP A 251 2.43 -4.40 19.81
CA ASP A 251 3.39 -5.45 19.51
C ASP A 251 2.75 -6.41 18.50
N VAL A 252 3.12 -6.25 17.23
CA VAL A 252 2.60 -7.09 16.14
C VAL A 252 3.53 -8.26 15.79
N LEU A 253 4.67 -8.36 16.41
CA LEU A 253 5.64 -9.44 16.19
C LEU A 253 5.40 -10.60 17.12
N THR A 254 5.11 -10.32 18.40
CA THR A 254 4.67 -11.36 19.35
C THR A 254 3.33 -11.91 18.88
N GLY A 255 3.23 -13.22 18.72
CA GLY A 255 2.02 -13.89 18.23
C GLY A 255 1.85 -13.93 16.71
N LEU A 256 2.71 -13.26 15.92
CA LEU A 256 2.65 -13.31 14.45
C LEU A 256 2.65 -14.75 13.90
N LYS A 257 3.42 -15.62 14.54
CA LYS A 257 3.67 -17.02 14.13
C LYS A 257 2.78 -18.05 14.86
N ASP A 258 1.79 -17.61 15.66
CA ASP A 258 0.95 -18.52 16.48
C ASP A 258 -0.08 -19.32 15.65
N GLY A 259 -0.15 -19.08 14.32
CA GLY A 259 -1.12 -19.70 13.43
C GLY A 259 -2.55 -19.18 13.65
N VAL A 260 -3.52 -19.81 13.00
CA VAL A 260 -4.93 -19.34 13.00
C VAL A 260 -5.91 -20.30 13.66
N ARG A 261 -5.42 -21.34 14.36
CA ARG A 261 -6.28 -22.31 15.01
C ARG A 261 -7.24 -21.62 15.99
N GLY A 262 -8.55 -21.90 15.81
CA GLY A 262 -9.63 -21.37 16.63
C GLY A 262 -10.05 -19.94 16.31
N LEU A 263 -9.36 -19.23 15.39
CA LEU A 263 -9.83 -17.94 14.91
C LEU A 263 -11.10 -18.09 14.07
N ARG A 264 -11.96 -17.09 14.13
CA ARG A 264 -13.23 -17.00 13.38
C ARG A 264 -13.04 -16.06 12.20
N LEU A 265 -12.88 -16.63 11.03
CA LEU A 265 -12.73 -15.91 9.76
C LEU A 265 -14.06 -15.99 8.99
N ALA A 266 -14.44 -14.93 8.30
CA ALA A 266 -15.69 -14.95 7.57
C ALA A 266 -15.59 -14.31 6.19
N PHE A 267 -16.22 -14.91 5.21
CA PHE A 267 -16.54 -14.22 3.96
C PHE A 267 -17.77 -13.33 4.18
N ALA A 268 -17.63 -12.05 3.86
CA ALA A 268 -18.75 -11.11 3.89
C ALA A 268 -19.56 -11.23 2.60
N GLU A 269 -20.79 -11.76 2.70
CA GLU A 269 -21.69 -11.96 1.54
C GLU A 269 -22.41 -10.64 1.22
N THR A 270 -21.75 -9.79 0.47
CA THR A 270 -22.17 -8.43 0.19
C THR A 270 -21.42 -7.88 -1.06
N VAL A 271 -21.44 -6.60 -1.30
CA VAL A 271 -20.87 -5.88 -2.45
C VAL A 271 -19.50 -6.36 -2.95
N PHE A 272 -18.72 -7.02 -2.13
CA PHE A 272 -17.38 -7.49 -2.50
C PHE A 272 -17.38 -8.49 -3.69
N TRP A 273 -18.48 -9.18 -3.91
CA TRP A 273 -18.60 -10.26 -4.90
C TRP A 273 -19.41 -9.85 -6.14
N ASP A 274 -20.14 -8.72 -6.07
CA ASP A 274 -21.00 -8.26 -7.15
C ASP A 274 -20.16 -7.97 -8.40
N ASP A 275 -20.51 -8.53 -9.53
CA ASP A 275 -19.84 -8.38 -10.82
C ASP A 275 -18.31 -8.63 -10.78
N ALA A 276 -17.82 -9.36 -9.78
CA ALA A 276 -16.41 -9.70 -9.68
C ALA A 276 -16.02 -10.79 -10.70
N ASP A 277 -14.80 -10.66 -11.24
CA ASP A 277 -14.25 -11.64 -12.17
C ASP A 277 -14.27 -13.06 -11.57
N ALA A 278 -14.74 -14.02 -12.36
CA ALA A 278 -14.95 -15.39 -11.89
C ALA A 278 -13.65 -16.09 -11.46
N GLU A 279 -12.49 -15.75 -12.04
CA GLU A 279 -11.21 -16.31 -11.62
C GLU A 279 -10.81 -15.75 -10.25
N ILE A 280 -11.06 -14.45 -10.01
CA ILE A 280 -10.82 -13.80 -8.73
C ILE A 280 -11.72 -14.43 -7.64
N VAL A 281 -13.02 -14.56 -7.93
CA VAL A 281 -13.97 -15.18 -6.99
C VAL A 281 -13.51 -16.59 -6.60
N ARG A 282 -13.17 -17.44 -7.59
CA ARG A 282 -12.70 -18.80 -7.31
C ARG A 282 -11.43 -18.82 -6.47
N ALA A 283 -10.44 -18.00 -6.80
CA ALA A 283 -9.17 -17.98 -6.09
C ALA A 283 -9.35 -17.52 -4.63
N VAL A 284 -10.13 -16.46 -4.40
CA VAL A 284 -10.36 -15.93 -3.04
C VAL A 284 -11.22 -16.88 -2.21
N ARG A 285 -12.27 -17.51 -2.79
CA ARG A 285 -13.07 -18.51 -2.07
C ARG A 285 -12.25 -19.73 -1.67
N ALA A 286 -11.31 -20.17 -2.52
CA ALA A 286 -10.43 -21.30 -2.20
C ALA A 286 -9.49 -21.02 -1.00
N CYS A 287 -9.23 -19.76 -0.65
CA CYS A 287 -8.47 -19.42 0.55
C CYS A 287 -9.17 -19.91 1.84
N GLY A 288 -10.50 -20.00 1.84
CA GLY A 288 -11.26 -20.54 2.97
C GLY A 288 -10.86 -21.98 3.32
N ASP A 289 -10.66 -22.83 2.32
CA ASP A 289 -10.19 -24.20 2.51
C ASP A 289 -8.77 -24.26 3.12
N VAL A 290 -7.91 -23.32 2.76
CA VAL A 290 -6.56 -23.21 3.33
C VAL A 290 -6.66 -22.89 4.82
N PHE A 291 -7.43 -21.86 5.19
CA PHE A 291 -7.62 -21.48 6.59
C PHE A 291 -8.30 -22.58 7.42
N ALA A 292 -9.31 -23.26 6.86
CA ALA A 292 -9.97 -24.38 7.53
C ALA A 292 -8.99 -25.53 7.83
N LYS A 293 -8.09 -25.86 6.88
CA LYS A 293 -7.02 -26.85 7.10
C LYS A 293 -6.03 -26.43 8.17
N LEU A 294 -5.79 -25.13 8.34
CA LEU A 294 -4.97 -24.56 9.41
C LEU A 294 -5.68 -24.51 10.77
N GLY A 295 -6.97 -24.90 10.81
CA GLY A 295 -7.77 -25.00 12.03
C GLY A 295 -8.54 -23.74 12.41
N ALA A 296 -8.69 -22.78 11.51
CA ALA A 296 -9.62 -21.67 11.68
C ALA A 296 -11.07 -22.12 11.44
N HIS A 297 -12.03 -21.42 12.07
CA HIS A 297 -13.43 -21.50 11.69
C HIS A 297 -13.69 -20.52 10.56
N VAL A 298 -14.19 -21.03 9.42
CA VAL A 298 -14.44 -20.20 8.24
C VAL A 298 -15.92 -20.28 7.89
N ASP A 299 -16.59 -19.13 8.00
CA ASP A 299 -18.03 -19.01 7.75
C ASP A 299 -18.32 -17.98 6.65
N SER A 300 -19.58 -17.90 6.22
CA SER A 300 -20.13 -16.79 5.44
C SER A 300 -21.12 -16.03 6.29
N ILE A 301 -21.00 -14.71 6.32
CA ILE A 301 -21.88 -13.84 7.10
C ILE A 301 -22.48 -12.71 6.26
N PRO A 302 -23.70 -12.27 6.53
CA PRO A 302 -24.16 -10.98 6.04
C PRO A 302 -23.37 -9.86 6.69
N PHE A 303 -22.97 -8.85 5.90
CA PHE A 303 -22.29 -7.66 6.39
C PHE A 303 -22.83 -6.43 5.66
N PRO A 304 -24.09 -6.04 5.93
CA PRO A 304 -24.78 -4.97 5.20
C PRO A 304 -24.11 -3.60 5.38
N GLU A 305 -23.24 -3.42 6.37
CA GLU A 305 -22.44 -2.22 6.56
C GLU A 305 -21.50 -1.98 5.37
N ALA A 306 -21.04 -3.04 4.67
CA ALA A 306 -20.24 -2.88 3.46
C ALA A 306 -21.07 -2.29 2.31
N ASP A 307 -22.30 -2.76 2.10
CA ASP A 307 -23.22 -2.20 1.10
C ASP A 307 -23.57 -0.74 1.46
N ALA A 308 -23.91 -0.49 2.72
CA ALA A 308 -24.21 0.86 3.21
C ALA A 308 -23.02 1.82 3.03
N SER A 309 -21.78 1.34 3.14
CA SER A 309 -20.57 2.15 2.98
C SER A 309 -20.44 2.75 1.57
N GLN A 310 -20.97 2.06 0.54
CA GLN A 310 -20.97 2.58 -0.83
C GLN A 310 -21.82 3.84 -0.96
N MET A 311 -22.93 3.92 -0.21
CA MET A 311 -23.85 5.04 -0.23
C MET A 311 -23.50 6.13 0.80
N ALA A 312 -22.72 5.78 1.84
CA ALA A 312 -22.38 6.70 2.93
C ALA A 312 -21.45 7.85 2.49
N ASN A 313 -20.62 7.62 1.47
CA ASN A 313 -19.70 8.62 0.92
C ASN A 313 -19.86 8.67 -0.62
N PRO A 314 -21.01 9.13 -1.13
CA PRO A 314 -21.31 9.13 -2.55
C PRO A 314 -20.26 9.96 -3.31
N ASN A 315 -19.82 9.47 -4.46
CA ASN A 315 -18.82 10.13 -5.31
C ASN A 315 -17.51 10.52 -4.59
N GLY A 316 -17.27 10.02 -3.38
CA GLY A 316 -16.07 10.35 -2.60
C GLY A 316 -16.07 11.77 -2.05
N ILE A 317 -17.23 12.31 -1.66
CA ILE A 317 -17.43 13.69 -1.15
C ILE A 317 -16.36 14.06 -0.11
N ILE A 318 -16.08 13.18 0.85
CA ILE A 318 -15.10 13.48 1.90
C ILE A 318 -13.73 13.80 1.28
N SER A 319 -13.20 12.91 0.44
CA SER A 319 -11.90 13.14 -0.20
C SER A 319 -11.92 14.30 -1.19
N ALA A 320 -13.06 14.59 -1.83
CA ALA A 320 -13.19 15.71 -2.73
C ALA A 320 -13.10 17.05 -1.98
N VAL A 321 -13.84 17.20 -0.87
CA VAL A 321 -13.86 18.43 -0.06
C VAL A 321 -12.50 18.65 0.64
N GLU A 322 -11.99 17.61 1.31
CA GLU A 322 -10.73 17.69 2.05
C GLU A 322 -9.53 17.89 1.11
N GLY A 323 -9.53 17.19 -0.04
CA GLY A 323 -8.53 17.38 -1.08
C GLY A 323 -8.62 18.77 -1.73
N TYR A 324 -9.82 19.27 -2.02
CA TYR A 324 -10.00 20.63 -2.55
C TYR A 324 -9.40 21.67 -1.59
N LEU A 325 -9.72 21.60 -0.29
CA LEU A 325 -9.19 22.51 0.72
C LEU A 325 -7.65 22.45 0.80
N ALA A 326 -7.09 21.25 0.91
CA ALA A 326 -5.64 21.05 0.99
C ALA A 326 -4.91 21.58 -0.26
N HIS A 327 -5.50 21.45 -1.43
CA HIS A 327 -4.94 21.92 -2.70
C HIS A 327 -5.07 23.44 -2.85
N GLN A 328 -6.22 24.02 -2.48
CA GLN A 328 -6.43 25.46 -2.52
C GLN A 328 -5.40 26.20 -1.66
N GLU A 329 -5.13 25.69 -0.44
CA GLU A 329 -4.14 26.28 0.47
C GLU A 329 -2.69 26.20 -0.06
N ARG A 330 -2.36 25.14 -0.82
CA ARG A 330 -0.98 24.87 -1.27
C ARG A 330 -0.70 25.38 -2.68
N LEU A 331 -1.66 25.29 -3.59
CA LEU A 331 -1.48 25.50 -5.02
C LEU A 331 -2.37 26.62 -5.58
N GLY A 332 -3.24 27.19 -4.75
CA GLY A 332 -4.26 28.14 -5.22
C GLY A 332 -5.27 27.44 -6.14
N GLU A 333 -5.92 28.21 -7.01
CA GLU A 333 -6.95 27.71 -7.93
C GLU A 333 -6.36 27.26 -9.30
N ARG A 334 -5.19 26.57 -9.31
CA ARG A 334 -4.50 26.10 -10.53
C ARG A 334 -5.01 24.73 -11.01
N PHE A 335 -6.31 24.48 -10.87
CA PHE A 335 -6.91 23.15 -11.18
C PHE A 335 -6.89 22.82 -12.68
N GLU A 336 -6.79 23.81 -13.55
CA GLU A 336 -6.64 23.63 -15.00
C GLU A 336 -5.30 23.04 -15.41
N GLU A 337 -4.29 23.12 -14.53
CA GLU A 337 -2.98 22.53 -14.75
C GLU A 337 -2.89 21.07 -14.24
N TYR A 338 -3.96 20.57 -13.65
CA TYR A 338 -4.01 19.20 -13.17
C TYR A 338 -4.31 18.23 -14.32
N ASP A 339 -3.91 16.98 -14.10
CA ASP A 339 -4.34 15.89 -14.96
C ASP A 339 -5.89 15.82 -14.95
N PRO A 340 -6.56 15.78 -16.11
CA PRO A 340 -8.02 15.68 -16.19
C PRO A 340 -8.64 14.56 -15.38
N ILE A 341 -7.92 13.41 -15.25
CA ILE A 341 -8.36 12.27 -14.41
C ILE A 341 -8.34 12.57 -12.90
N VAL A 342 -7.71 13.67 -12.49
CA VAL A 342 -7.65 14.15 -11.11
C VAL A 342 -8.61 15.33 -10.90
N THR A 343 -8.61 16.29 -11.83
CA THR A 343 -9.43 17.51 -11.74
C THR A 343 -10.90 17.21 -11.50
N TYR A 344 -11.48 16.26 -12.25
CA TYR A 344 -12.93 15.96 -12.14
C TYR A 344 -13.33 15.44 -10.75
N ARG A 345 -12.37 14.97 -9.94
CA ARG A 345 -12.63 14.44 -8.60
C ARG A 345 -12.44 15.48 -7.51
N ILE A 346 -11.43 16.34 -7.64
CA ILE A 346 -11.13 17.37 -6.63
C ILE A 346 -12.05 18.58 -6.81
N ALA A 347 -12.27 19.02 -8.06
CA ALA A 347 -12.98 20.26 -8.33
C ALA A 347 -14.42 20.28 -7.78
N VAL A 348 -15.08 19.12 -7.73
CA VAL A 348 -16.43 18.99 -7.16
C VAL A 348 -16.49 19.31 -5.67
N GLY A 349 -15.38 19.25 -4.96
CA GLY A 349 -15.31 19.57 -3.53
C GLY A 349 -15.66 21.03 -3.21
N LYS A 350 -15.46 21.95 -4.19
CA LYS A 350 -15.79 23.37 -4.07
C LYS A 350 -17.31 23.60 -3.87
N ASP A 351 -18.13 22.78 -4.53
CA ASP A 351 -19.58 23.00 -4.61
C ASP A 351 -20.35 22.22 -3.54
N VAL A 352 -19.66 21.39 -2.74
CA VAL A 352 -20.27 20.65 -1.64
C VAL A 352 -20.52 21.57 -0.44
N SER A 353 -21.77 21.65 0.01
CA SER A 353 -22.10 22.46 1.19
C SER A 353 -21.52 21.87 2.49
N ALA A 354 -21.20 22.72 3.46
CA ALA A 354 -20.76 22.27 4.79
C ALA A 354 -21.78 21.33 5.46
N ILE A 355 -23.09 21.56 5.22
CA ILE A 355 -24.15 20.71 5.78
C ILE A 355 -24.10 19.31 5.16
N GLU A 356 -23.90 19.21 3.85
CA GLU A 356 -23.79 17.93 3.14
C GLU A 356 -22.55 17.18 3.60
N TYR A 357 -21.40 17.84 3.62
CA TYR A 357 -20.15 17.25 4.12
C TYR A 357 -20.29 16.71 5.55
N LEU A 358 -20.85 17.50 6.46
CA LEU A 358 -21.05 17.08 7.86
C LEU A 358 -22.02 15.89 7.97
N ARG A 359 -23.09 15.84 7.17
CA ARG A 359 -23.99 14.68 7.12
C ARG A 359 -23.26 13.41 6.70
N VAL A 360 -22.41 13.49 5.67
CA VAL A 360 -21.61 12.36 5.20
C VAL A 360 -20.65 11.88 6.29
N ILE A 361 -19.95 12.80 6.98
CA ILE A 361 -19.08 12.47 8.11
C ILE A 361 -19.84 11.76 9.23
N GLN A 362 -21.03 12.28 9.61
CA GLN A 362 -21.87 11.67 10.66
C GLN A 362 -22.34 10.27 10.26
N THR A 363 -22.74 10.09 9.01
CA THR A 363 -23.16 8.78 8.46
C THR A 363 -22.02 7.78 8.50
N CYS A 364 -20.82 8.16 8.04
CA CYS A 364 -19.64 7.30 8.09
C CYS A 364 -19.27 6.96 9.55
N THR A 365 -19.37 7.92 10.47
CA THR A 365 -19.09 7.69 11.90
C THR A 365 -20.07 6.69 12.52
N ALA A 366 -21.36 6.81 12.21
CA ALA A 366 -22.37 5.87 12.69
C ALA A 366 -22.15 4.45 12.11
N LEU A 367 -21.80 4.35 10.82
CA LEU A 367 -21.49 3.07 10.18
C LEU A 367 -20.23 2.41 10.75
N ARG A 368 -19.19 3.17 11.07
CA ARG A 368 -18.00 2.64 11.77
C ARG A 368 -18.38 1.95 13.08
N ALA A 369 -19.22 2.60 13.89
CA ALA A 369 -19.68 2.02 15.14
C ALA A 369 -20.56 0.76 14.92
N GLN A 370 -21.36 0.71 13.86
CA GLN A 370 -22.15 -0.47 13.49
C GLN A 370 -21.22 -1.62 13.04
N ALA A 371 -20.28 -1.36 12.16
CA ALA A 371 -19.31 -2.36 11.68
C ALA A 371 -18.48 -2.96 12.84
N GLN A 372 -18.03 -2.14 13.80
CA GLN A 372 -17.32 -2.66 14.98
C GLN A 372 -18.18 -3.63 15.80
N ARG A 373 -19.49 -3.36 15.95
CA ARG A 373 -20.42 -4.27 16.63
C ARG A 373 -20.67 -5.54 15.82
N ALA A 374 -20.87 -5.42 14.52
CA ALA A 374 -21.09 -6.56 13.64
C ALA A 374 -19.90 -7.54 13.62
N LEU A 375 -18.69 -7.00 13.80
CA LEU A 375 -17.45 -7.78 13.79
C LEU A 375 -16.98 -8.26 15.19
N GLN A 376 -17.75 -8.03 16.26
CA GLN A 376 -17.28 -8.39 17.61
C GLN A 376 -16.94 -9.87 17.76
N ASP A 377 -17.67 -10.74 17.07
CA ASP A 377 -17.50 -12.21 17.08
C ASP A 377 -16.71 -12.76 15.87
N VAL A 378 -16.10 -11.89 15.06
CA VAL A 378 -15.30 -12.25 13.90
C VAL A 378 -13.90 -11.66 14.06
N ASP A 379 -12.87 -12.48 13.86
CA ASP A 379 -11.48 -12.03 13.98
C ASP A 379 -11.01 -11.34 12.72
N ALA A 380 -11.40 -11.82 11.53
CA ALA A 380 -11.14 -11.14 10.27
C ALA A 380 -12.18 -11.47 9.19
N LEU A 381 -12.43 -10.51 8.28
CA LEU A 381 -13.21 -10.73 7.06
C LEU A 381 -12.29 -11.00 5.88
N LEU A 382 -12.74 -11.90 5.01
CA LEU A 382 -12.07 -12.30 3.78
C LEU A 382 -12.85 -11.79 2.57
N ALA A 383 -12.17 -11.11 1.63
CA ALA A 383 -12.78 -10.59 0.42
C ALA A 383 -11.75 -10.47 -0.72
N PRO A 384 -12.17 -10.35 -1.99
CA PRO A 384 -11.26 -9.96 -3.06
C PRO A 384 -10.77 -8.52 -2.84
N THR A 385 -9.47 -8.27 -3.04
CA THR A 385 -8.94 -6.90 -2.95
C THR A 385 -9.49 -6.03 -4.09
N THR A 386 -9.41 -6.51 -5.32
CA THR A 386 -10.00 -5.89 -6.50
C THR A 386 -11.02 -6.85 -7.10
N MET A 387 -12.07 -6.32 -7.72
CA MET A 387 -13.07 -7.14 -8.39
C MET A 387 -12.69 -7.55 -9.82
N ILE A 388 -11.69 -6.87 -10.39
CA ILE A 388 -11.15 -7.11 -11.74
C ILE A 388 -9.63 -7.24 -11.69
N PRO A 389 -9.02 -8.00 -12.62
CA PRO A 389 -7.56 -8.09 -12.73
C PRO A 389 -6.95 -6.80 -13.31
N ALA A 390 -5.63 -6.75 -13.39
CA ALA A 390 -4.96 -5.69 -14.14
C ALA A 390 -5.37 -5.75 -15.61
N LEU A 391 -5.90 -4.65 -16.15
CA LEU A 391 -6.28 -4.52 -17.56
C LEU A 391 -5.15 -3.85 -18.36
N PRO A 392 -5.12 -4.01 -19.70
CA PRO A 392 -4.21 -3.27 -20.56
C PRO A 392 -4.35 -1.76 -20.32
N LEU A 393 -3.22 -1.07 -20.17
CA LEU A 393 -3.20 0.38 -19.94
C LEU A 393 -3.95 1.14 -21.03
N ALA A 394 -3.76 0.74 -22.30
CA ALA A 394 -4.43 1.37 -23.44
C ALA A 394 -5.97 1.24 -23.42
N GLU A 395 -6.50 0.22 -22.73
CA GLU A 395 -7.95 0.06 -22.55
C GLU A 395 -8.49 1.00 -21.49
N VAL A 396 -7.82 1.08 -20.33
CA VAL A 396 -8.26 1.89 -19.20
C VAL A 396 -8.07 3.39 -19.46
N ASP A 397 -7.02 3.75 -20.20
CA ASP A 397 -6.60 5.12 -20.49
C ASP A 397 -7.00 5.59 -21.91
N ALA A 398 -7.94 4.92 -22.55
CA ALA A 398 -8.39 5.26 -23.89
C ALA A 398 -9.05 6.65 -23.97
N SER A 399 -9.71 7.08 -22.90
CA SER A 399 -10.33 8.39 -22.75
C SER A 399 -10.66 8.68 -21.28
N LEU A 400 -10.94 9.95 -20.95
CA LEU A 400 -11.47 10.32 -19.62
C LEU A 400 -12.79 9.58 -19.30
N GLY A 401 -13.63 9.34 -20.31
CA GLY A 401 -14.88 8.57 -20.15
C GLY A 401 -14.57 7.14 -19.71
N THR A 402 -13.73 6.45 -20.45
CA THR A 402 -13.30 5.08 -20.16
C THR A 402 -12.62 4.99 -18.78
N TYR A 403 -11.74 5.95 -18.46
CA TYR A 403 -11.11 6.01 -17.14
C TYR A 403 -12.14 6.12 -16.00
N LYS A 404 -13.20 6.95 -16.18
CA LYS A 404 -14.28 7.11 -15.19
C LYS A 404 -15.09 5.83 -14.97
N GLU A 405 -15.18 4.97 -15.97
CA GLU A 405 -15.83 3.65 -15.86
C GLU A 405 -14.98 2.66 -15.07
N TRP A 406 -13.68 2.58 -15.36
CA TRP A 406 -12.78 1.61 -14.73
C TRP A 406 -12.30 1.99 -13.33
N ASN A 407 -12.05 3.29 -13.07
CA ASN A 407 -11.48 3.74 -11.81
C ASN A 407 -12.27 3.30 -10.55
N PRO A 408 -13.61 3.40 -10.47
CA PRO A 408 -14.37 2.93 -9.32
C PRO A 408 -14.33 1.41 -9.15
N LEU A 409 -14.22 0.62 -10.22
CA LEU A 409 -14.18 -0.83 -10.16
C LEU A 409 -12.91 -1.34 -9.45
N TYR A 410 -11.77 -0.70 -9.66
CA TYR A 410 -10.54 -1.03 -8.94
C TYR A 410 -10.62 -0.73 -7.44
N SER A 411 -11.38 0.29 -7.02
CA SER A 411 -11.41 0.75 -5.62
C SER A 411 -12.67 0.38 -4.84
N ARG A 412 -13.69 -0.20 -5.48
CA ARG A 412 -14.97 -0.52 -4.83
C ARG A 412 -14.79 -1.30 -3.54
N ASN A 413 -14.10 -2.42 -3.61
CA ASN A 413 -13.91 -3.31 -2.47
C ASN A 413 -13.03 -2.67 -1.39
N THR A 414 -11.94 -2.03 -1.78
CA THR A 414 -11.01 -1.45 -0.82
C THR A 414 -11.57 -0.25 -0.07
N ARG A 415 -12.42 0.57 -0.71
CA ARG A 415 -13.06 1.74 -0.06
C ARG A 415 -13.93 1.38 1.13
N VAL A 416 -14.50 0.19 1.16
CA VAL A 416 -15.27 -0.32 2.33
C VAL A 416 -14.45 -0.17 3.61
N GLY A 417 -13.21 -0.67 3.61
CA GLY A 417 -12.32 -0.59 4.76
C GLY A 417 -11.97 0.85 5.18
N ASN A 418 -11.87 1.80 4.22
CA ASN A 418 -11.61 3.20 4.55
C ASN A 418 -12.84 3.86 5.19
N VAL A 419 -14.02 3.68 4.60
CA VAL A 419 -15.28 4.25 5.12
C VAL A 419 -15.60 3.69 6.51
N LEU A 420 -15.48 2.37 6.70
CA LEU A 420 -15.77 1.69 7.96
C LEU A 420 -14.63 1.80 9.00
N GLY A 421 -13.49 2.40 8.63
CA GLY A 421 -12.36 2.60 9.55
C GLY A 421 -11.61 1.33 9.92
N LEU A 422 -11.69 0.29 9.10
CA LEU A 422 -11.03 -1.00 9.32
C LEU A 422 -9.55 -0.94 8.93
N CYS A 423 -8.69 -1.74 9.60
CA CYS A 423 -7.40 -2.09 9.04
C CYS A 423 -7.58 -3.19 7.97
N ALA A 424 -6.61 -3.35 7.09
CA ALA A 424 -6.68 -4.40 6.08
C ALA A 424 -5.29 -4.78 5.54
N LEU A 425 -5.14 -6.06 5.25
CA LEU A 425 -3.95 -6.62 4.62
C LEU A 425 -4.35 -7.23 3.28
N THR A 426 -3.59 -6.96 2.24
CA THR A 426 -3.69 -7.68 0.96
C THR A 426 -2.51 -8.63 0.84
N VAL A 427 -2.77 -9.88 0.46
CA VAL A 427 -1.76 -10.89 0.18
C VAL A 427 -2.05 -11.58 -1.17
N PRO A 428 -1.04 -12.00 -1.94
CA PRO A 428 -1.26 -12.77 -3.15
C PRO A 428 -1.93 -14.11 -2.83
N CYS A 429 -2.96 -14.49 -3.59
CA CYS A 429 -3.71 -15.73 -3.37
C CYS A 429 -3.96 -16.56 -4.63
N GLY A 430 -3.43 -16.15 -5.76
CA GLY A 430 -3.60 -16.84 -7.03
C GLY A 430 -3.16 -16.00 -8.20
N PHE A 431 -3.36 -16.56 -9.39
CA PHE A 431 -3.12 -15.90 -10.66
C PHE A 431 -4.27 -16.21 -11.62
N THR A 432 -4.60 -15.25 -12.47
CA THR A 432 -5.54 -15.47 -13.58
C THR A 432 -4.95 -16.43 -14.62
N SER A 433 -5.76 -16.92 -15.53
CA SER A 433 -5.31 -17.69 -16.71
C SER A 433 -4.31 -16.94 -17.61
N LYS A 434 -4.27 -15.60 -17.49
CA LYS A 434 -3.30 -14.73 -18.17
C LYS A 434 -2.01 -14.49 -17.36
N GLY A 435 -1.85 -15.13 -16.19
CA GLY A 435 -0.68 -14.98 -15.32
C GLY A 435 -0.66 -13.68 -14.51
N LEU A 436 -1.77 -12.98 -14.39
CA LEU A 436 -1.87 -11.75 -13.59
C LEU A 436 -2.23 -12.08 -12.13
N PRO A 437 -1.62 -11.41 -11.13
CA PRO A 437 -1.86 -11.70 -9.72
C PRO A 437 -3.30 -11.43 -9.26
N ILE A 438 -3.72 -12.19 -8.26
CA ILE A 438 -4.98 -12.03 -7.55
C ILE A 438 -4.68 -11.80 -6.06
N GLY A 439 -5.29 -10.77 -5.45
CA GLY A 439 -5.11 -10.43 -4.05
C GLY A 439 -6.30 -10.83 -3.17
N LEU A 440 -6.02 -11.58 -2.10
CA LEU A 440 -6.92 -11.75 -0.96
C LEU A 440 -6.81 -10.54 -0.06
N MET A 441 -7.92 -9.91 0.29
CA MET A 441 -8.00 -8.86 1.30
C MET A 441 -8.51 -9.44 2.62
N ILE A 442 -7.76 -9.23 3.68
CA ILE A 442 -8.06 -9.62 5.06
C ILE A 442 -8.35 -8.34 5.83
N HIS A 443 -9.63 -8.09 6.15
CA HIS A 443 -10.05 -6.95 6.97
C HIS A 443 -10.06 -7.31 8.45
N GLY A 444 -9.49 -6.44 9.28
CA GLY A 444 -9.59 -6.49 10.73
C GLY A 444 -10.39 -5.33 11.29
N LYS A 445 -10.76 -5.44 12.57
CA LYS A 445 -11.30 -4.32 13.34
C LYS A 445 -10.31 -3.16 13.37
N ALA A 446 -10.78 -1.94 13.63
CA ALA A 446 -9.89 -0.82 13.83
C ALA A 446 -8.88 -1.12 14.95
N PHE A 447 -7.62 -0.80 14.72
CA PHE A 447 -6.51 -1.02 15.66
C PHE A 447 -6.20 -2.49 15.98
N ASP A 448 -6.52 -3.42 15.04
CA ASP A 448 -6.24 -4.84 15.20
C ASP A 448 -5.34 -5.37 14.05
N GLU A 449 -4.30 -4.61 13.74
CA GLU A 449 -3.30 -4.96 12.73
C GLU A 449 -2.58 -6.27 13.08
N ALA A 450 -2.39 -6.54 14.37
CA ALA A 450 -1.75 -7.78 14.83
C ALA A 450 -2.50 -9.03 14.37
N THR A 451 -3.83 -9.04 14.49
CA THR A 451 -4.67 -10.17 14.06
C THR A 451 -4.59 -10.38 12.54
N ILE A 452 -4.73 -9.33 11.73
CA ILE A 452 -4.69 -9.49 10.26
C ILE A 452 -3.31 -9.88 9.75
N LEU A 453 -2.23 -9.41 10.38
CA LEU A 453 -0.87 -9.82 10.08
C LEU A 453 -0.66 -11.30 10.42
N ARG A 454 -1.11 -11.76 11.59
CA ARG A 454 -1.08 -13.16 12.00
C ARG A 454 -1.85 -14.06 11.01
N VAL A 455 -3.06 -13.65 10.59
CA VAL A 455 -3.88 -14.39 9.60
C VAL A 455 -3.16 -14.43 8.26
N GLY A 456 -2.65 -13.30 7.78
CA GLY A 456 -1.91 -13.23 6.52
C GLY A 456 -0.62 -14.06 6.55
N TYR A 457 0.13 -14.02 7.65
CA TYR A 457 1.34 -14.83 7.81
C TYR A 457 1.04 -16.32 7.75
N ALA A 458 0.02 -16.79 8.46
CA ALA A 458 -0.37 -18.20 8.44
C ALA A 458 -0.79 -18.66 7.04
N PHE A 459 -1.49 -17.82 6.27
CA PHE A 459 -1.85 -18.08 4.88
C PHE A 459 -0.62 -18.18 3.98
N GLU A 460 0.30 -17.23 4.13
CA GLU A 460 1.55 -17.16 3.37
C GLU A 460 2.42 -18.41 3.59
N GLN A 461 2.52 -18.88 4.84
CA GLN A 461 3.29 -20.10 5.17
C GLN A 461 2.64 -21.39 4.65
N ALA A 462 1.33 -21.38 4.37
CA ALA A 462 0.60 -22.53 3.84
C ALA A 462 0.48 -22.54 2.32
N THR A 463 0.98 -21.50 1.65
CA THR A 463 0.88 -21.32 0.20
C THR A 463 2.21 -20.83 -0.38
N GLU A 464 2.33 -20.88 -1.71
CA GLU A 464 3.56 -20.44 -2.41
C GLU A 464 3.33 -19.20 -3.30
N TRP A 465 2.20 -18.52 -3.15
CA TRP A 465 1.83 -17.42 -4.05
C TRP A 465 2.80 -16.23 -3.96
N HIS A 466 3.29 -15.92 -2.76
CA HIS A 466 4.27 -14.84 -2.51
C HIS A 466 5.67 -15.15 -3.04
N CYS A 467 5.97 -16.44 -3.31
CA CYS A 467 7.25 -16.87 -3.88
C CYS A 467 7.31 -16.68 -5.41
N ARG A 468 6.16 -16.44 -6.06
CA ARG A 468 6.14 -16.22 -7.51
C ARG A 468 6.76 -14.89 -7.86
N THR A 469 7.51 -14.88 -8.96
CA THR A 469 8.18 -13.69 -9.49
C THR A 469 7.84 -13.48 -10.95
N PRO A 470 7.68 -12.22 -11.42
CA PRO A 470 7.45 -11.95 -12.83
C PRO A 470 8.69 -12.28 -13.68
N ASP A 471 8.45 -12.73 -14.92
CA ASP A 471 9.49 -12.76 -15.94
C ASP A 471 9.70 -11.34 -16.47
N LEU A 472 10.89 -10.79 -16.20
CA LEU A 472 11.27 -9.44 -16.63
C LEU A 472 12.32 -9.43 -17.74
N SER A 473 12.48 -10.55 -18.46
CA SER A 473 13.39 -10.63 -19.61
C SER A 473 13.07 -9.61 -20.71
N TRP A 474 11.82 -9.15 -20.79
CA TRP A 474 11.37 -8.11 -21.72
C TRP A 474 11.71 -6.68 -21.26
N ALA A 475 12.08 -6.49 -19.99
CA ALA A 475 12.35 -5.18 -19.38
C ALA A 475 13.85 -4.87 -19.22
N THR A 476 14.72 -5.81 -19.56
CA THR A 476 16.20 -5.70 -19.43
C THR A 476 16.86 -5.28 -20.74
#